data_f4f0938e35492862cf82b68e6231004b
#
_entry.id   f4f0938e35492862cf82b68e6231004b
#
_cell.length_a   1.000
_cell.length_b   1.000
_cell.length_c   1.000
_cell.angle_alpha   90.00
_cell.angle_beta   90.00
_cell.angle_gamma   90.00
#
_symmetry.space_group_name_H-M   'P 1'
#
loop_
_entity.id
_entity.type
_entity.pdbx_description
1 polymer ?
#
loop_
_entity_poly.entity_id
_entity_poly.type
_entity_poly.pdbx_seq_one_letter_code
_entity_poly.pdbx_strand_id
1 'polypeptide(L)'
;IMKMARYEKLESEVDTTEQALRKSLFEERQAEVVLGELNGRPVGFALFFHNFSTFRGQRGLYLEDIYVDEEYRGRGYGKRLLIHLVKLAAERRCRRMEWVVLDWNAPSIAFYRSLGAVPMDEWTVFRLTEDKIRELAAGQTEQAVPKRVPSPGHRKA
;
A
#
# COMPACT_ATOMS: atom_id res chain seq x y z
N ILE A 1 -0.75 -5.85 -12.12
CA ILE A 1 -2.00 -5.27 -11.61
C ILE A 1 -3.20 -6.04 -12.16
N MET A 2 -3.46 -6.14 -13.47
CA MET A 2 -4.66 -6.78 -14.05
C MET A 2 -4.95 -8.19 -13.53
N LYS A 3 -3.93 -9.05 -13.35
CA LYS A 3 -4.13 -10.39 -12.77
C LYS A 3 -4.62 -10.34 -11.31
N MET A 4 -4.15 -9.38 -10.55
CA MET A 4 -4.58 -9.16 -9.16
C MET A 4 -6.02 -8.63 -9.14
N ALA A 5 -6.34 -7.62 -9.92
CA ALA A 5 -7.70 -7.08 -10.04
C ALA A 5 -8.72 -8.16 -10.45
N ARG A 6 -8.33 -9.06 -11.36
CA ARG A 6 -9.16 -10.22 -11.73
C ARG A 6 -9.40 -11.15 -10.55
N TYR A 7 -8.37 -11.45 -9.77
CA TYR A 7 -8.51 -12.26 -8.56
C TYR A 7 -9.46 -11.61 -7.55
N GLU A 8 -9.39 -10.30 -7.40
CA GLU A 8 -10.24 -9.52 -6.50
C GLU A 8 -11.62 -9.19 -7.06
N LYS A 9 -11.89 -9.50 -8.34
CA LYS A 9 -13.13 -9.16 -9.06
C LYS A 9 -13.37 -7.67 -9.19
N LEU A 10 -12.28 -6.90 -9.30
CA LEU A 10 -12.24 -5.44 -9.39
C LEU A 10 -11.62 -4.96 -10.71
N GLU A 11 -11.72 -5.73 -11.79
CA GLU A 11 -11.12 -5.38 -13.08
C GLU A 11 -11.66 -4.06 -13.65
N SER A 12 -12.94 -3.75 -13.39
CA SER A 12 -13.58 -2.50 -13.80
C SER A 12 -13.09 -1.26 -13.05
N GLU A 13 -12.42 -1.45 -11.91
CA GLU A 13 -11.86 -0.36 -11.12
C GLU A 13 -10.45 0.06 -11.61
N VAL A 14 -9.86 -0.72 -12.53
CA VAL A 14 -8.51 -0.43 -13.04
C VAL A 14 -8.61 0.54 -14.20
N ASP A 15 -8.28 1.80 -13.94
CA ASP A 15 -8.22 2.90 -14.91
C ASP A 15 -6.79 3.40 -15.21
N THR A 16 -5.79 2.78 -14.56
CA THR A 16 -4.38 3.15 -14.72
C THR A 16 -3.76 2.52 -15.97
N THR A 17 -2.69 3.14 -16.44
CA THR A 17 -1.86 2.65 -17.56
C THR A 17 -0.47 2.28 -17.08
N GLU A 18 0.27 1.47 -17.86
CA GLU A 18 1.68 1.17 -17.59
C GLU A 18 2.53 2.45 -17.49
N GLN A 19 2.28 3.43 -18.36
CA GLN A 19 2.99 4.70 -18.37
C GLN A 19 2.71 5.50 -17.09
N ALA A 20 1.46 5.56 -16.63
CA ALA A 20 1.08 6.25 -15.40
C ALA A 20 1.73 5.58 -14.18
N LEU A 21 1.68 4.25 -14.09
CA LEU A 21 2.36 3.50 -13.02
C LEU A 21 3.87 3.72 -13.02
N ARG A 22 4.50 3.69 -14.21
CA ARG A 22 5.94 3.94 -14.36
C ARG A 22 6.31 5.33 -13.85
N LYS A 23 5.56 6.35 -14.24
CA LYS A 23 5.77 7.72 -13.78
C LYS A 23 5.64 7.82 -12.25
N SER A 24 4.55 7.32 -11.69
CA SER A 24 4.28 7.40 -10.25
C SER A 24 5.33 6.66 -9.39
N LEU A 25 5.76 5.47 -9.83
CA LEU A 25 6.67 4.64 -9.06
C LEU A 25 8.15 5.03 -9.22
N PHE A 26 8.60 5.36 -10.44
CA PHE A 26 10.02 5.51 -10.73
C PHE A 26 10.48 6.96 -10.90
N GLU A 27 9.58 7.86 -11.32
CA GLU A 27 9.88 9.28 -11.47
C GLU A 27 9.46 10.09 -10.23
N GLU A 28 8.19 9.97 -9.83
CA GLU A 28 7.61 10.71 -8.70
C GLU A 28 7.83 10.00 -7.35
N ARG A 29 8.15 8.71 -7.35
CA ARG A 29 8.44 7.89 -6.16
C ARG A 29 7.33 7.95 -5.10
N GLN A 30 6.09 7.88 -5.55
CA GLN A 30 4.91 7.93 -4.66
C GLN A 30 4.76 6.64 -3.83
N ALA A 31 5.23 5.52 -4.36
CA ALA A 31 5.28 4.23 -3.69
C ALA A 31 6.53 3.44 -4.13
N GLU A 32 6.80 2.36 -3.41
CA GLU A 32 7.91 1.45 -3.70
C GLU A 32 7.36 0.07 -4.07
N VAL A 33 8.10 -0.66 -4.92
CA VAL A 33 7.72 -2.00 -5.33
C VAL A 33 8.88 -2.97 -5.17
N VAL A 34 8.58 -4.17 -4.68
CA VAL A 34 9.49 -5.31 -4.60
C VAL A 34 8.97 -6.41 -5.50
N LEU A 35 9.82 -6.93 -6.38
CA LEU A 35 9.50 -8.07 -7.23
C LEU A 35 10.02 -9.36 -6.61
N GLY A 36 9.17 -10.38 -6.58
CA GLY A 36 9.57 -11.75 -6.30
C GLY A 36 9.93 -12.45 -7.61
N GLU A 37 11.16 -12.93 -7.73
CA GLU A 37 11.64 -13.62 -8.93
C GLU A 37 12.00 -15.07 -8.66
N LEU A 38 11.76 -15.92 -9.64
CA LEU A 38 12.20 -17.30 -9.67
C LEU A 38 12.97 -17.55 -10.99
N ASN A 39 14.26 -17.83 -10.88
CA ASN A 39 15.15 -18.03 -12.05
C ASN A 39 15.10 -16.85 -13.04
N GLY A 40 15.10 -15.62 -12.52
CA GLY A 40 15.04 -14.39 -13.33
C GLY A 40 13.65 -14.07 -13.91
N ARG A 41 12.61 -14.84 -13.56
CA ARG A 41 11.24 -14.60 -14.00
C ARG A 41 10.41 -14.01 -12.85
N PRO A 42 9.75 -12.86 -13.01
CA PRO A 42 8.85 -12.32 -12.02
C PRO A 42 7.67 -13.28 -11.74
N VAL A 43 7.42 -13.62 -10.49
CA VAL A 43 6.35 -14.51 -10.05
C VAL A 43 5.39 -13.87 -9.05
N GLY A 44 5.69 -12.63 -8.64
CA GLY A 44 4.86 -11.87 -7.72
C GLY A 44 5.48 -10.52 -7.39
N PHE A 45 4.74 -9.69 -6.69
CA PHE A 45 5.21 -8.37 -6.25
C PHE A 45 4.57 -7.97 -4.91
N ALA A 46 5.17 -6.97 -4.27
CA ALA A 46 4.55 -6.22 -3.20
C ALA A 46 4.78 -4.72 -3.45
N LEU A 47 3.73 -3.92 -3.36
CA LEU A 47 3.73 -2.48 -3.50
C LEU A 47 3.38 -1.86 -2.14
N PHE A 48 4.13 -0.84 -1.72
CA PHE A 48 3.99 -0.26 -0.40
C PHE A 48 4.46 1.20 -0.37
N PHE A 49 4.03 1.92 0.65
CA PHE A 49 4.48 3.28 0.95
C PHE A 49 4.54 3.50 2.47
N HIS A 50 4.97 4.69 2.90
CA HIS A 50 5.02 5.01 4.32
C HIS A 50 3.86 5.89 4.73
N ASN A 51 3.09 5.43 5.72
CA ASN A 51 2.17 6.27 6.47
C ASN A 51 2.86 6.83 7.74
N PHE A 52 2.15 7.62 8.52
CA PHE A 52 2.69 8.22 9.74
C PHE A 52 1.73 8.04 10.91
N SER A 53 2.27 7.75 12.08
CA SER A 53 1.50 7.68 13.32
C SER A 53 1.86 8.86 14.22
N THR A 54 0.92 9.75 14.47
CA THR A 54 1.09 10.86 15.42
C THR A 54 1.29 10.36 16.84
N PHE A 55 0.59 9.29 17.26
CA PHE A 55 0.74 8.70 18.59
C PHE A 55 2.13 8.07 18.83
N ARG A 56 2.80 7.64 17.78
CA ARG A 56 4.13 7.03 17.87
C ARG A 56 5.25 7.99 17.46
N GLY A 57 4.90 9.14 16.83
CA GLY A 57 5.86 10.09 16.29
C GLY A 57 6.76 9.48 15.20
N GLN A 58 6.32 8.39 14.56
CA GLN A 58 7.13 7.59 13.64
C GLN A 58 6.33 7.11 12.44
N ARG A 59 7.06 6.81 11.37
CA ARG A 59 6.49 6.20 10.17
C ARG A 59 6.00 4.77 10.45
N GLY A 60 4.98 4.39 9.70
CA GLY A 60 4.60 3.01 9.47
C GLY A 60 4.92 2.59 8.05
N LEU A 61 4.88 1.30 7.75
CA LEU A 61 4.86 0.77 6.40
C LEU A 61 3.41 0.37 6.09
N TYR A 62 2.86 0.94 5.03
CA TYR A 62 1.54 0.56 4.51
C TYR A 62 1.72 -0.29 3.26
N LEU A 63 1.29 -1.54 3.33
CA LEU A 63 1.29 -2.45 2.20
C LEU A 63 0.01 -2.20 1.40
N GLU A 64 0.14 -1.67 0.19
CA GLU A 64 -0.99 -1.47 -0.72
C GLU A 64 -1.39 -2.78 -1.37
N ASP A 65 -0.43 -3.44 -2.04
CA ASP A 65 -0.67 -4.66 -2.77
C ASP A 65 0.36 -5.75 -2.45
N ILE A 66 -0.09 -7.00 -2.36
CA ILE A 66 0.77 -8.18 -2.41
C ILE A 66 0.12 -9.24 -3.31
N TYR A 67 0.83 -9.64 -4.33
CA TYR A 67 0.31 -10.60 -5.31
C TYR A 67 1.37 -11.66 -5.67
N VAL A 68 0.92 -12.89 -5.80
CA VAL A 68 1.70 -14.01 -6.36
C VAL A 68 0.88 -14.64 -7.47
N ASP A 69 1.51 -14.83 -8.61
CA ASP A 69 0.90 -15.51 -9.75
C ASP A 69 0.33 -16.85 -9.32
N GLU A 70 -0.85 -17.19 -9.82
CA GLU A 70 -1.67 -18.31 -9.35
C GLU A 70 -0.93 -19.65 -9.40
N GLU A 71 -0.18 -19.89 -10.49
CA GLU A 71 0.64 -21.11 -10.67
C GLU A 71 1.76 -21.26 -9.64
N TYR A 72 2.13 -20.19 -8.92
CA TYR A 72 3.19 -20.18 -7.90
C TYR A 72 2.66 -20.11 -6.46
N ARG A 73 1.32 -20.02 -6.27
CA ARG A 73 0.72 -20.01 -4.94
C ARG A 73 0.94 -21.33 -4.19
N GLY A 74 0.75 -21.31 -2.88
CA GLY A 74 0.94 -22.49 -2.03
C GLY A 74 2.38 -22.89 -1.79
N ARG A 75 3.36 -22.21 -2.40
CA ARG A 75 4.81 -22.52 -2.30
C ARG A 75 5.59 -21.57 -1.39
N GLY A 76 4.89 -20.75 -0.62
CA GLY A 76 5.51 -19.83 0.35
C GLY A 76 6.03 -18.51 -0.22
N TYR A 77 5.84 -18.20 -1.49
CA TYR A 77 6.36 -16.95 -2.09
C TYR A 77 5.69 -15.70 -1.50
N GLY A 78 4.38 -15.71 -1.26
CA GLY A 78 3.70 -14.60 -0.57
C GLY A 78 4.25 -14.36 0.82
N LYS A 79 4.55 -15.43 1.57
CA LYS A 79 5.21 -15.30 2.88
C LYS A 79 6.59 -14.68 2.77
N ARG A 80 7.38 -15.05 1.76
CA ARG A 80 8.73 -14.49 1.54
C ARG A 80 8.66 -13.00 1.22
N LEU A 81 7.73 -12.57 0.35
CA LEU A 81 7.50 -11.16 0.04
C LEU A 81 7.13 -10.38 1.30
N LEU A 82 6.15 -10.86 2.06
CA LEU A 82 5.70 -10.18 3.27
C LEU A 82 6.82 -10.11 4.32
N ILE A 83 7.56 -11.18 4.56
CA ILE A 83 8.69 -11.18 5.50
C ILE A 83 9.82 -10.24 5.03
N HIS A 84 10.04 -10.10 3.72
CA HIS A 84 10.97 -9.11 3.20
C HIS A 84 10.54 -7.69 3.59
N LEU A 85 9.25 -7.35 3.44
CA LEU A 85 8.72 -6.04 3.86
C LEU A 85 8.78 -5.85 5.38
N VAL A 86 8.55 -6.90 6.17
CA VAL A 86 8.71 -6.85 7.63
C VAL A 86 10.15 -6.51 8.02
N LYS A 87 11.15 -7.10 7.36
CA LYS A 87 12.57 -6.78 7.56
C LYS A 87 12.87 -5.33 7.18
N LEU A 88 12.37 -4.88 6.02
CA LEU A 88 12.52 -3.52 5.56
C LEU A 88 11.87 -2.52 6.53
N ALA A 89 10.67 -2.84 7.06
CA ALA A 89 10.01 -2.02 8.06
C ALA A 89 10.84 -1.89 9.35
N ALA A 90 11.46 -2.98 9.80
CA ALA A 90 12.36 -2.99 10.96
C ALA A 90 13.62 -2.15 10.70
N GLU A 91 14.30 -2.32 9.56
CA GLU A 91 15.46 -1.54 9.14
C GLU A 91 15.16 -0.03 9.07
N ARG A 92 13.97 0.31 8.56
CA ARG A 92 13.49 1.69 8.46
C ARG A 92 12.91 2.24 9.78
N ARG A 93 12.94 1.47 10.86
CA ARG A 93 12.41 1.82 12.18
C ARG A 93 10.91 2.16 12.14
N CYS A 94 10.14 1.49 11.28
CA CYS A 94 8.69 1.61 11.29
C CYS A 94 8.11 1.05 12.60
N ARG A 95 7.13 1.74 13.16
CA ARG A 95 6.51 1.34 14.45
C ARG A 95 5.29 0.45 14.26
N ARG A 96 4.83 0.29 13.02
CA ARG A 96 3.73 -0.59 12.61
C ARG A 96 3.83 -0.92 11.13
N MET A 97 3.14 -1.96 10.74
CA MET A 97 2.87 -2.31 9.36
C MET A 97 1.39 -2.59 9.22
N GLU A 98 0.73 -1.99 8.24
CA GLU A 98 -0.73 -2.04 8.07
C GLU A 98 -1.08 -2.32 6.61
N TRP A 99 -2.22 -2.95 6.41
CA TRP A 99 -2.83 -3.20 5.09
C TRP A 99 -4.33 -3.42 5.26
N VAL A 100 -5.05 -3.42 4.16
CA VAL A 100 -6.44 -3.86 4.10
C VAL A 100 -6.55 -5.18 3.35
N VAL A 101 -7.60 -5.94 3.58
CA VAL A 101 -7.92 -7.18 2.90
C VAL A 101 -9.43 -7.25 2.74
N LEU A 102 -9.89 -7.73 1.58
CA LEU A 102 -11.32 -7.91 1.32
C LEU A 102 -11.89 -8.98 2.28
N ASP A 103 -13.02 -8.69 2.91
CA ASP A 103 -13.64 -9.54 3.94
C ASP A 103 -13.91 -10.97 3.48
N TRP A 104 -14.19 -11.15 2.20
CA TRP A 104 -14.40 -12.48 1.62
C TRP A 104 -13.11 -13.29 1.41
N ASN A 105 -11.93 -12.65 1.49
CA ASN A 105 -10.62 -13.29 1.22
C ASN A 105 -10.13 -14.07 2.44
N ALA A 106 -10.92 -15.06 2.86
CA ALA A 106 -10.60 -15.89 4.02
C ALA A 106 -9.20 -16.54 3.98
N PRO A 107 -8.69 -17.02 2.81
CA PRO A 107 -7.33 -17.56 2.75
C PRO A 107 -6.25 -16.55 3.13
N SER A 108 -6.34 -15.31 2.64
CA SER A 108 -5.39 -14.25 2.98
C SER A 108 -5.52 -13.82 4.44
N ILE A 109 -6.74 -13.71 4.97
CA ILE A 109 -6.99 -13.41 6.38
C ILE A 109 -6.35 -14.47 7.28
N ALA A 110 -6.57 -15.76 6.99
CA ALA A 110 -5.96 -16.85 7.74
C ALA A 110 -4.42 -16.80 7.67
N PHE A 111 -3.86 -16.51 6.50
CA PHE A 111 -2.43 -16.34 6.30
C PHE A 111 -1.88 -15.19 7.17
N TYR A 112 -2.48 -14.02 7.17
CA TYR A 112 -2.03 -12.88 7.99
C TYR A 112 -2.11 -13.18 9.49
N ARG A 113 -3.21 -13.78 9.95
CA ARG A 113 -3.36 -14.23 11.35
C ARG A 113 -2.28 -15.24 11.76
N SER A 114 -1.88 -16.14 10.87
CA SER A 114 -0.83 -17.13 11.14
C SER A 114 0.55 -16.48 11.38
N LEU A 115 0.72 -15.23 10.95
CA LEU A 115 1.95 -14.44 11.16
C LEU A 115 1.84 -13.50 12.38
N GLY A 116 0.73 -13.55 13.11
CA GLY A 116 0.49 -12.72 14.28
C GLY A 116 -0.12 -11.34 13.97
N ALA A 117 -0.58 -11.10 12.74
CA ALA A 117 -1.32 -9.87 12.43
C ALA A 117 -2.70 -9.91 13.11
N VAL A 118 -3.08 -8.78 13.68
CA VAL A 118 -4.35 -8.60 14.40
C VAL A 118 -5.26 -7.71 13.56
N PRO A 119 -6.50 -8.12 13.26
CA PRO A 119 -7.46 -7.27 12.57
C PRO A 119 -7.83 -6.06 13.44
N MET A 120 -8.07 -4.92 12.79
CA MET A 120 -8.43 -3.66 13.44
C MET A 120 -9.95 -3.45 13.30
N ASP A 121 -10.74 -4.37 13.88
CA ASP A 121 -12.20 -4.44 13.69
C ASP A 121 -12.97 -3.20 14.20
N GLU A 122 -12.34 -2.40 15.07
CA GLU A 122 -12.93 -1.15 15.59
C GLU A 122 -12.72 0.06 14.65
N TRP A 123 -12.02 -0.13 13.52
CA TRP A 123 -11.71 0.95 12.58
C TRP A 123 -12.46 0.77 11.28
N THR A 124 -13.09 1.83 10.82
CA THR A 124 -13.76 1.88 9.52
C THR A 124 -12.95 2.71 8.53
N VAL A 125 -12.69 2.16 7.35
CA VAL A 125 -12.03 2.88 6.27
C VAL A 125 -13.05 3.75 5.54
N PHE A 126 -12.75 5.05 5.39
CA PHE A 126 -13.52 5.99 4.56
C PHE A 126 -12.74 6.34 3.31
N ARG A 127 -13.46 6.50 2.20
CA ARG A 127 -12.89 6.92 0.91
C ARG A 127 -13.72 8.04 0.29
N LEU A 128 -13.03 9.06 -0.21
CA LEU A 128 -13.62 10.01 -1.16
C LEU A 128 -13.11 9.63 -2.56
N THR A 129 -14.01 9.53 -3.51
CA THR A 129 -13.66 9.36 -4.93
C THR A 129 -13.06 10.65 -5.49
N GLU A 130 -12.34 10.55 -6.61
CA GLU A 130 -11.73 11.71 -7.28
C GLU A 130 -12.76 12.80 -7.57
N ASP A 131 -13.93 12.43 -8.11
CA ASP A 131 -15.02 13.37 -8.40
C ASP A 131 -15.51 14.08 -7.14
N LYS A 132 -15.65 13.33 -6.03
CA LYS A 132 -16.07 13.91 -4.77
C LYS A 132 -15.01 14.84 -4.16
N ILE A 133 -13.74 14.52 -4.35
CA ILE A 133 -12.63 15.41 -3.96
C ILE A 133 -12.69 16.70 -4.76
N ARG A 134 -12.89 16.64 -6.08
CA ARG A 134 -13.01 17.81 -6.95
C ARG A 134 -14.22 18.67 -6.60
N GLU A 135 -15.38 18.05 -6.40
CA GLU A 135 -16.61 18.73 -6.00
C GLU A 135 -16.44 19.53 -4.70
N LEU A 136 -15.93 18.85 -3.66
CA LEU A 136 -15.72 19.49 -2.37
C LEU A 136 -14.66 20.58 -2.41
N ALA A 137 -13.60 20.40 -3.19
CA ALA A 137 -12.57 21.42 -3.37
C ALA A 137 -13.09 22.66 -4.11
N ALA A 138 -13.95 22.49 -5.11
CA ALA A 138 -14.56 23.60 -5.84
C ALA A 138 -15.59 24.37 -5.00
N GLY A 139 -16.33 23.69 -4.11
CA GLY A 139 -17.34 24.30 -3.24
C GLY A 139 -16.78 25.08 -2.04
N GLN A 140 -15.48 25.02 -1.78
CA GLN A 140 -14.81 25.65 -0.61
C GLN A 140 -14.10 26.97 -0.93
N THR A 141 -14.42 27.64 -2.02
CA THR A 141 -13.66 28.81 -2.54
C THR A 141 -13.71 30.05 -1.64
N GLU A 142 -14.45 30.07 -0.53
CA GLU A 142 -14.62 31.26 0.34
C GLU A 142 -14.28 31.06 1.83
N GLN A 143 -13.80 29.91 2.26
CA GLN A 143 -13.41 29.74 3.68
C GLN A 143 -11.90 29.63 3.85
N ALA A 144 -11.39 30.27 4.91
CA ALA A 144 -9.97 30.40 5.20
C ALA A 144 -9.17 29.10 4.98
N VAL A 145 -8.26 29.11 4.01
CA VAL A 145 -7.34 27.99 3.75
C VAL A 145 -6.40 27.83 4.95
N PRO A 146 -6.37 26.69 5.62
CA PRO A 146 -5.42 26.48 6.71
C PRO A 146 -3.98 26.56 6.17
N LYS A 147 -3.14 27.33 6.82
CA LYS A 147 -1.73 27.49 6.43
C LYS A 147 -0.99 26.16 6.64
N ARG A 148 -0.34 25.69 5.59
CA ARG A 148 0.55 24.54 5.67
C ARG A 148 1.75 24.90 6.57
N VAL A 149 2.00 24.11 7.60
CA VAL A 149 3.23 24.23 8.41
C VAL A 149 4.40 23.73 7.55
N PRO A 150 5.41 24.57 7.26
CA PRO A 150 6.56 24.13 6.48
C PRO A 150 7.34 23.05 7.25
N SER A 151 7.78 22.02 6.54
CA SER A 151 8.71 21.05 7.11
C SER A 151 10.00 21.76 7.50
N PRO A 152 10.58 21.53 8.70
CA PRO A 152 11.88 22.09 9.05
C PRO A 152 12.91 21.63 8.01
N GLY A 153 13.51 22.59 7.33
CA GLY A 153 14.51 22.34 6.30
C GLY A 153 15.63 21.45 6.84
N HIS A 154 16.08 20.50 6.03
CA HIS A 154 17.29 19.75 6.32
C HIS A 154 18.45 20.76 6.46
N ARG A 155 18.86 21.04 7.68
CA ARG A 155 20.16 21.70 7.90
C ARG A 155 21.22 20.71 7.38
N LYS A 156 21.86 21.09 6.28
CA LYS A 156 23.11 20.45 5.86
C LYS A 156 24.11 20.68 6.99
N ALA A 157 24.59 19.60 7.59
CA ALA A 157 25.78 19.58 8.39
C ALA A 157 26.99 19.41 7.45
#